data_db6fc8facf11e28cbbca579b5b0e3994
#
_entry.id   db6fc8facf11e28cbbca579b5b0e3994
#
_cell.length_a   1.000
_cell.length_b   1.000
_cell.length_c   1.000
_cell.angle_alpha   90.00
_cell.angle_beta   90.00
_cell.angle_gamma   90.00
#
_symmetry.space_group_name_H-M   'P 1'
#
loop_
_entity.id
_entity.type
_entity.pdbx_description
1 polymer ?
#
loop_
_entity_poly.entity_id
_entity_poly.type
_entity_poly.pdbx_seq_one_letter_code
_entity_poly.pdbx_strand_id
1 'polypeptide(L)'
;MNAIIIAAGSGKRISNNVKNMPKSLVKINDKTIIEYQLEVLKQVGVEDVFVITGPNSEKFQLNNVKYIKDQNYSKHDILGSLMEAKEFLKNDVLVFYSDIIFELKIIQQILKSKNDIVIAVDMNWEKMYEGRTEHTALEAEN
;
A
#
# COMPACT_ATOMS: atom_id res chain seq x y z
N MET A 1 -8.73 12.85 9.06
CA MET A 1 -7.81 12.56 7.93
C MET A 1 -8.00 11.12 7.52
N ASN A 2 -8.15 10.85 6.23
CA ASN A 2 -8.32 9.49 5.71
C ASN A 2 -6.98 8.88 5.31
N ALA A 3 -6.89 7.56 5.36
CA ALA A 3 -5.82 6.81 4.71
C ALA A 3 -6.41 5.82 3.71
N ILE A 4 -5.78 5.68 2.55
CA ILE A 4 -6.16 4.75 1.50
C ILE A 4 -4.96 3.84 1.21
N ILE A 5 -5.16 2.53 1.30
CA ILE A 5 -4.15 1.52 0.99
C ILE A 5 -4.58 0.79 -0.28
N ILE A 6 -3.76 0.87 -1.32
CA ILE A 6 -4.05 0.25 -2.62
C ILE A 6 -3.53 -1.19 -2.60
N ALA A 7 -4.43 -2.16 -2.47
CA ALA A 7 -4.15 -3.59 -2.39
C ALA A 7 -4.85 -4.40 -3.49
N ALA A 8 -5.18 -3.76 -4.62
CA ALA A 8 -5.91 -4.37 -5.72
C ALA A 8 -5.06 -5.27 -6.63
N GLY A 9 -3.75 -5.34 -6.42
CA GLY A 9 -2.83 -6.13 -7.22
C GLY A 9 -3.13 -7.63 -7.21
N SER A 10 -2.96 -8.30 -8.35
CA SER A 10 -3.24 -9.74 -8.52
C SER A 10 -2.29 -10.69 -7.78
N GLY A 11 -1.14 -10.20 -7.28
CA GLY A 11 -0.15 -11.01 -6.57
C GLY A 11 0.55 -12.10 -7.40
N LYS A 12 0.41 -12.10 -8.73
CA LYS A 12 0.88 -13.18 -9.63
C LYS A 12 2.41 -13.42 -9.62
N ARG A 13 3.19 -12.42 -9.19
CA ARG A 13 4.66 -12.44 -9.20
C ARG A 13 5.31 -12.96 -7.92
N ILE A 14 4.52 -13.32 -6.92
CA ILE A 14 5.05 -13.87 -5.67
C ILE A 14 5.34 -15.37 -5.84
N SER A 15 6.39 -15.86 -5.20
CA SER A 15 6.87 -17.24 -5.27
C SER A 15 5.75 -18.28 -5.13
N ASN A 16 6.00 -19.49 -5.64
CA ASN A 16 5.05 -20.62 -5.61
C ASN A 16 4.48 -20.94 -4.21
N ASN A 17 5.15 -20.54 -3.14
CA ASN A 17 4.74 -20.81 -1.75
C ASN A 17 3.59 -19.91 -1.27
N VAL A 18 3.29 -18.81 -1.98
CA VAL A 18 2.25 -17.83 -1.62
C VAL A 18 1.32 -17.53 -2.81
N LYS A 19 1.14 -18.52 -3.69
CA LYS A 19 0.23 -18.41 -4.82
C LYS A 19 -1.14 -17.91 -4.40
N ASN A 20 -1.65 -16.90 -5.11
CA ASN A 20 -2.95 -16.30 -4.88
C ASN A 20 -3.11 -15.54 -3.54
N MET A 21 -2.03 -15.25 -2.82
CA MET A 21 -2.09 -14.39 -1.65
C MET A 21 -1.83 -12.94 -2.06
N PRO A 22 -2.64 -11.97 -1.64
CA PRO A 22 -2.32 -10.56 -1.79
C PRO A 22 -0.98 -10.25 -1.13
N LYS A 23 -0.11 -9.47 -1.81
CA LYS A 23 1.23 -9.15 -1.31
C LYS A 23 1.20 -8.54 0.10
N SER A 24 0.23 -7.68 0.34
CA SER A 24 0.02 -7.02 1.63
C SER A 24 -0.25 -7.99 2.80
N LEU A 25 -0.71 -9.21 2.51
CA LEU A 25 -0.97 -10.25 3.51
C LEU A 25 0.22 -11.20 3.71
N VAL A 26 1.34 -10.98 3.02
CA VAL A 26 2.59 -11.72 3.31
C VAL A 26 3.07 -11.34 4.70
N LYS A 27 3.39 -12.36 5.49
CA LYS A 27 3.90 -12.17 6.84
C LYS A 27 5.41 -11.93 6.84
N ILE A 28 5.80 -10.95 7.63
CA ILE A 28 7.19 -10.70 8.01
C ILE A 28 7.23 -10.84 9.53
N ASN A 29 7.92 -11.89 10.01
CA ASN A 29 7.78 -12.37 11.37
C ASN A 29 6.31 -12.76 11.66
N ASP A 30 5.68 -12.17 12.66
CA ASP A 30 4.34 -12.54 13.11
C ASP A 30 3.21 -11.70 12.50
N LYS A 31 3.54 -10.62 11.74
CA LYS A 31 2.57 -9.66 11.19
C LYS A 31 2.63 -9.59 9.69
N THR A 32 1.49 -9.31 9.08
CA THR A 32 1.42 -9.00 7.65
C THR A 32 1.94 -7.59 7.35
N ILE A 33 2.36 -7.35 6.11
CA ILE A 33 2.83 -6.02 5.67
C ILE A 33 1.79 -4.95 5.99
N ILE A 34 0.52 -5.21 5.68
CA ILE A 34 -0.55 -4.24 5.92
C ILE A 34 -0.80 -3.99 7.42
N GLU A 35 -0.61 -4.98 8.29
CA GLU A 35 -0.72 -4.79 9.74
C GLU A 35 0.36 -3.84 10.27
N TYR A 36 1.59 -3.90 9.75
CA TYR A 36 2.62 -2.91 10.06
C TYR A 36 2.20 -1.49 9.66
N GLN A 37 1.60 -1.34 8.48
CA GLN A 37 1.09 -0.04 8.02
C GLN A 37 -0.02 0.48 8.94
N LEU A 38 -0.99 -0.38 9.28
CA LEU A 38 -2.11 -0.01 10.16
C LEU A 38 -1.65 0.42 11.56
N GLU A 39 -0.63 -0.20 12.11
CA GLU A 39 -0.04 0.20 13.40
C GLU A 39 0.56 1.59 13.35
N VAL A 40 1.29 1.93 12.29
CA VAL A 40 1.84 3.27 12.11
C VAL A 40 0.72 4.31 11.93
N LEU A 41 -0.28 4.01 11.11
CA LEU A 41 -1.43 4.90 10.89
C LEU A 41 -2.19 5.19 12.18
N LYS A 42 -2.38 4.18 13.02
CA LYS A 42 -2.99 4.34 14.33
C LYS A 42 -2.18 5.27 15.24
N GLN A 43 -0.86 5.17 15.22
CA GLN A 43 0.04 6.02 16.04
C GLN A 43 -0.02 7.51 15.63
N VAL A 44 -0.33 7.82 14.38
CA VAL A 44 -0.50 9.21 13.91
C VAL A 44 -1.95 9.68 13.97
N GLY A 45 -2.85 8.89 14.56
CA GLY A 45 -4.25 9.28 14.79
C GLY A 45 -5.13 9.21 13.54
N VAL A 46 -4.77 8.40 12.54
CA VAL A 46 -5.67 8.09 11.42
C VAL A 46 -6.71 7.09 11.88
N GLU A 47 -7.98 7.45 11.78
CA GLU A 47 -9.10 6.60 12.19
C GLU A 47 -9.80 5.92 11.03
N ASP A 48 -9.97 6.63 9.91
CA ASP A 48 -10.62 6.11 8.71
C ASP A 48 -9.60 5.57 7.72
N VAL A 49 -9.44 4.25 7.72
CA VAL A 49 -8.57 3.54 6.77
C VAL A 49 -9.42 2.77 5.77
N PHE A 50 -9.20 3.05 4.50
CA PHE A 50 -9.82 2.37 3.37
C PHE A 50 -8.80 1.46 2.69
N VAL A 51 -9.16 0.21 2.45
CA VAL A 51 -8.32 -0.75 1.74
C VAL A 51 -8.99 -1.10 0.42
N ILE A 52 -8.35 -0.71 -0.69
CA ILE A 52 -8.84 -1.06 -2.02
C ILE A 52 -8.34 -2.46 -2.35
N THR A 53 -9.27 -3.39 -2.53
CA THR A 53 -8.97 -4.80 -2.79
C THR A 53 -9.33 -5.20 -4.21
N GLY A 54 -8.55 -6.11 -4.78
CA GLY A 54 -8.80 -6.72 -6.08
C GLY A 54 -9.27 -8.18 -5.95
N PRO A 55 -8.65 -9.11 -6.69
CA PRO A 55 -8.91 -10.54 -6.55
C PRO A 55 -8.48 -11.03 -5.18
N ASN A 56 -9.14 -12.08 -4.68
CA ASN A 56 -8.91 -12.63 -3.34
C ASN A 56 -9.23 -11.66 -2.18
N SER A 57 -10.17 -10.74 -2.39
CA SER A 57 -10.63 -9.80 -1.36
C SER A 57 -11.14 -10.51 -0.09
N GLU A 58 -11.65 -11.74 -0.22
CA GLU A 58 -12.12 -12.58 0.87
C GLU A 58 -11.03 -12.99 1.87
N LYS A 59 -9.76 -12.87 1.49
CA LYS A 59 -8.62 -13.18 2.36
C LYS A 59 -8.29 -12.06 3.34
N PHE A 60 -8.80 -10.86 3.11
CA PHE A 60 -8.61 -9.74 4.00
C PHE A 60 -9.59 -9.84 5.18
N GLN A 61 -9.05 -10.00 6.37
CA GLN A 61 -9.80 -10.10 7.63
C GLN A 61 -9.21 -9.13 8.66
N LEU A 62 -9.06 -7.86 8.25
CA LEU A 62 -8.49 -6.82 9.08
C LEU A 62 -9.58 -6.12 9.87
N ASN A 63 -9.29 -5.81 11.13
CA ASN A 63 -10.19 -5.02 11.97
C ASN A 63 -10.01 -3.51 11.72
N ASN A 64 -11.08 -2.75 11.94
CA ASN A 64 -11.06 -1.28 11.90
C ASN A 64 -10.63 -0.70 10.54
N VAL A 65 -10.94 -1.37 9.45
CA VAL A 65 -10.74 -0.89 8.08
C VAL A 65 -12.05 -0.99 7.29
N LYS A 66 -12.19 -0.15 6.28
CA LYS A 66 -13.29 -0.17 5.31
C LYS A 66 -12.77 -0.70 3.99
N TYR A 67 -13.44 -1.69 3.41
CA TYR A 67 -13.00 -2.27 2.14
C TYR A 67 -13.73 -1.65 0.97
N ILE A 68 -12.97 -1.35 -0.08
CA ILE A 68 -13.48 -0.93 -1.39
C ILE A 68 -13.01 -1.97 -2.40
N LYS A 69 -13.94 -2.60 -3.10
CA LYS A 69 -13.60 -3.62 -4.09
C LYS A 69 -13.45 -3.00 -5.46
N ASP A 70 -12.25 -3.07 -6.02
CA ASP A 70 -11.99 -2.76 -7.43
C ASP A 70 -12.41 -3.96 -8.29
N GLN A 71 -13.56 -3.86 -8.94
CA GLN A 71 -14.08 -4.90 -9.82
C GLN A 71 -13.34 -4.95 -11.16
N ASN A 72 -12.70 -3.85 -11.54
CA ASN A 72 -11.97 -3.68 -12.78
C ASN A 72 -10.44 -3.77 -12.62
N TYR A 73 -9.96 -4.30 -11.50
CA TYR A 73 -8.54 -4.38 -11.14
C TYR A 73 -7.61 -4.90 -12.27
N SER A 74 -8.14 -5.73 -13.19
CA SER A 74 -7.36 -6.28 -14.30
C SER A 74 -7.12 -5.29 -15.44
N LYS A 75 -7.89 -4.19 -15.47
CA LYS A 75 -7.83 -3.11 -16.46
C LYS A 75 -7.31 -1.81 -15.85
N HIS A 76 -7.42 -1.67 -14.54
CA HIS A 76 -6.95 -0.51 -13.81
C HIS A 76 -5.45 -0.61 -13.55
N ASP A 77 -4.77 0.51 -13.72
CA ASP A 77 -3.50 0.80 -13.09
C ASP A 77 -3.72 1.26 -11.63
N ILE A 78 -2.68 1.75 -11.01
CA ILE A 78 -2.73 2.25 -9.62
C ILE A 78 -3.70 3.42 -9.48
N LEU A 79 -3.67 4.35 -10.42
CA LEU A 79 -4.56 5.51 -10.40
C LEU A 79 -6.02 5.09 -10.62
N GLY A 80 -6.26 4.18 -11.55
CA GLY A 80 -7.58 3.60 -11.79
C GLY A 80 -8.15 2.95 -10.54
N SER A 81 -7.34 2.14 -9.85
CA SER A 81 -7.74 1.54 -8.56
C SER A 81 -8.00 2.60 -7.49
N LEU A 82 -7.16 3.65 -7.39
CA LEU A 82 -7.37 4.74 -6.44
C LEU A 82 -8.70 5.47 -6.68
N MET A 83 -9.12 5.62 -7.93
CA MET A 83 -10.37 6.28 -8.28
C MET A 83 -11.63 5.52 -7.82
N GLU A 84 -11.53 4.24 -7.50
CA GLU A 84 -12.63 3.53 -6.82
C GLU A 84 -12.93 4.12 -5.43
N ALA A 85 -11.94 4.79 -4.83
CA ALA A 85 -12.06 5.47 -3.54
C ALA A 85 -12.29 6.98 -3.66
N LYS A 86 -12.65 7.52 -4.84
CA LYS A 86 -12.76 8.97 -5.12
C LYS A 86 -13.65 9.75 -4.13
N GLU A 87 -14.68 9.11 -3.59
CA GLU A 87 -15.59 9.74 -2.61
C GLU A 87 -14.89 10.04 -1.28
N PHE A 88 -13.81 9.35 -0.98
CA PHE A 88 -13.02 9.46 0.24
C PHE A 88 -11.75 10.31 0.07
N LEU A 89 -11.45 10.76 -1.17
CA LEU A 89 -10.38 11.70 -1.49
C LEU A 89 -10.81 13.14 -1.14
N LYS A 90 -11.20 13.37 0.11
CA LYS A 90 -11.64 14.67 0.61
C LYS A 90 -10.74 15.11 1.75
N ASN A 91 -10.36 16.39 1.75
CA ASN A 91 -9.41 16.95 2.70
C ASN A 91 -8.03 16.28 2.57
N ASP A 92 -7.27 16.23 3.66
CA ASP A 92 -5.97 15.57 3.69
C ASP A 92 -6.15 14.05 3.65
N VAL A 93 -5.51 13.42 2.70
CA VAL A 93 -5.54 11.96 2.50
C VAL A 93 -4.13 11.43 2.36
N LEU A 94 -3.83 10.37 3.11
CA LEU A 94 -2.61 9.59 2.94
C LEU A 94 -2.89 8.40 2.00
N VAL A 95 -2.08 8.24 0.96
CA VAL A 95 -2.21 7.14 0.00
C VAL A 95 -0.98 6.26 0.07
N PHE A 96 -1.19 4.94 0.16
CA PHE A 96 -0.11 3.96 0.31
C PHE A 96 -0.21 2.82 -0.70
N TYR A 97 0.95 2.38 -1.16
CA TYR A 97 1.09 1.05 -1.72
C TYR A 97 1.02 0.01 -0.60
N SER A 98 0.36 -1.10 -0.84
CA SER A 98 0.12 -2.12 0.18
C SER A 98 1.29 -3.09 0.41
N ASP A 99 2.35 -2.99 -0.37
CA ASP A 99 3.52 -3.90 -0.34
C ASP A 99 4.80 -3.23 0.17
N ILE A 100 4.68 -2.12 0.86
CA ILE A 100 5.78 -1.41 1.50
C ILE A 100 5.62 -1.37 3.02
N ILE A 101 6.75 -1.32 3.74
CA ILE A 101 6.80 -1.03 5.17
C ILE A 101 7.55 0.28 5.35
N PHE A 102 7.03 1.14 6.20
CA PHE A 102 7.62 2.44 6.48
C PHE A 102 7.64 2.71 7.98
N GLU A 103 8.58 3.54 8.40
CA GLU A 103 8.71 3.95 9.78
C GLU A 103 7.78 5.13 10.10
N LEU A 104 7.35 5.22 11.36
CA LEU A 104 6.52 6.31 11.89
C LEU A 104 7.06 7.70 11.53
N LYS A 105 8.39 7.88 11.59
CA LYS A 105 9.02 9.17 11.29
C LYS A 105 8.74 9.67 9.87
N ILE A 106 8.56 8.77 8.90
CA ILE A 106 8.26 9.14 7.50
C ILE A 106 6.89 9.81 7.45
N ILE A 107 5.88 9.19 8.06
CA ILE A 107 4.53 9.75 8.08
C ILE A 107 4.50 11.07 8.85
N GLN A 108 5.21 11.15 9.97
CA GLN A 108 5.33 12.39 10.73
C GLN A 108 5.97 13.52 9.92
N GLN A 109 6.92 13.23 9.04
CA GLN A 109 7.53 14.22 8.14
C GLN A 109 6.53 14.67 7.06
N ILE A 110 5.81 13.74 6.44
CA ILE A 110 4.76 14.05 5.47
C ILE A 110 3.73 14.99 6.09
N LEU A 111 3.23 14.67 7.28
CA LEU A 111 2.20 15.44 7.97
C LEU A 111 2.64 16.84 8.43
N LYS A 112 3.94 17.09 8.54
CA LYS A 112 4.49 18.43 8.84
C LYS A 112 4.57 19.34 7.62
N SER A 113 4.51 18.77 6.43
CA SER A 113 4.55 19.55 5.19
C SER A 113 3.29 20.42 5.06
N LYS A 114 3.47 21.59 4.47
CA LYS A 114 2.37 22.51 4.13
C LYS A 114 2.07 22.53 2.63
N ASN A 115 2.70 21.63 1.88
CA ASN A 115 2.48 21.51 0.44
C ASN A 115 1.20 20.71 0.16
N ASP A 116 0.54 21.04 -0.95
CA ASP A 116 -0.68 20.39 -1.38
C ASP A 116 -0.47 18.91 -1.75
N ILE A 117 0.71 18.58 -2.28
CA ILE A 117 1.11 17.22 -2.64
C ILE A 117 2.49 16.93 -2.07
N VAL A 118 2.62 15.83 -1.34
CA VAL A 118 3.88 15.38 -0.73
C VAL A 118 4.08 13.90 -1.06
N ILE A 119 5.27 13.58 -1.56
CA ILE A 119 5.64 12.21 -1.90
C ILE A 119 6.88 11.82 -1.08
N ALA A 120 6.83 10.67 -0.40
CA ALA A 120 8.00 10.07 0.22
C ALA A 120 8.78 9.26 -0.81
N VAL A 121 10.08 9.52 -0.93
CA VAL A 121 10.97 8.83 -1.87
C VAL A 121 12.16 8.26 -1.11
N ASP A 122 12.52 7.02 -1.41
CA ASP A 122 13.76 6.42 -0.91
C ASP A 122 14.92 6.80 -1.85
N MET A 123 15.77 7.70 -1.40
CA MET A 123 16.94 8.17 -2.17
C MET A 123 18.04 7.09 -2.32
N ASN A 124 17.94 6.00 -1.58
CA ASN A 124 18.88 4.88 -1.65
C ASN A 124 18.29 3.63 -2.33
N TRP A 125 17.18 3.77 -3.03
CA TRP A 125 16.44 2.67 -3.64
C TRP A 125 17.31 1.78 -4.55
N GLU A 126 18.26 2.34 -5.28
CA GLU A 126 19.16 1.59 -6.18
C GLU A 126 19.96 0.51 -5.44
N LYS A 127 20.39 0.80 -4.21
CA LYS A 127 21.14 -0.16 -3.39
C LYS A 127 20.34 -1.44 -3.08
N MET A 128 19.00 -1.32 -3.05
CA MET A 128 18.12 -2.46 -2.83
C MET A 128 18.02 -3.39 -4.05
N TYR A 129 18.54 -2.94 -5.21
CA TYR A 129 18.56 -3.70 -6.44
C TYR A 129 19.92 -4.34 -6.74
N GLU A 130 20.96 -4.02 -5.96
CA GLU A 130 22.29 -4.63 -6.13
C GLU A 130 22.20 -6.15 -5.97
N GLY A 131 22.76 -6.87 -6.96
CA GLY A 131 22.78 -8.34 -6.98
C GLY A 131 21.46 -9.02 -7.37
N ARG A 132 20.39 -8.29 -7.71
CA ARG A 132 19.17 -8.89 -8.25
C ARG A 132 19.38 -9.34 -9.69
N THR A 133 19.05 -10.60 -9.97
CA THR A 133 19.03 -11.18 -11.31
C THR A 133 17.66 -11.11 -11.98
N GLU A 134 16.60 -11.04 -11.17
CA GLU A 134 15.22 -10.85 -11.60
C GLU A 134 14.70 -9.52 -11.04
N HIS A 135 13.85 -8.83 -11.80
CA HIS A 135 13.34 -7.49 -11.45
C HIS A 135 14.48 -6.53 -11.13
N THR A 136 15.29 -6.25 -12.12
CA THR A 136 16.45 -5.35 -12.02
C THR A 136 16.02 -3.89 -11.80
N ALA A 137 16.98 -3.02 -11.50
CA ALA A 137 16.73 -1.58 -11.34
C ALA A 137 16.07 -0.92 -12.58
N LEU A 138 16.26 -1.49 -13.78
CA LEU A 138 15.61 -1.00 -15.01
C LEU A 138 14.10 -1.24 -15.05
N GLU A 139 13.59 -2.14 -14.22
CA GLU A 139 12.15 -2.43 -14.07
C GLU A 139 11.53 -1.72 -12.85
N ALA A 140 12.32 -0.92 -12.13
CA ALA A 140 11.80 -0.16 -11.00
C ALA A 140 10.83 0.91 -11.51
N GLU A 141 9.69 0.99 -10.88
CA GLU A 141 8.74 2.09 -11.09
C GLU A 141 9.33 3.35 -10.40
N ASN A 142 9.58 4.37 -11.19
CA ASN A 142 10.06 5.67 -10.70
C ASN A 142 8.88 6.53 -10.23
#